data_29318fba4215a97191623909716f3456
#
_entry.id   29318fba4215a97191623909716f3456
#
_cell.length_a   1.000
_cell.length_b   1.000
_cell.length_c   1.000
_cell.angle_alpha   90.00
_cell.angle_beta   90.00
_cell.angle_gamma   90.00
#
_symmetry.space_group_name_H-M   'P 1'
#
loop_
_entity.id
_entity.type
_entity.pdbx_description
1 polymer ?
#
loop_
_entity_poly.entity_id
_entity_poly.type
_entity_poly.pdbx_seq_one_letter_code
_entity_poly.pdbx_strand_id
1 'polypeptide(L)'
;MKTLTLKKEIIKIFQKYGLSKDHASISANALINAELVGAYGHGLSRLKMYCDRISKKVINPKPKIKTKKISQSISHIDANNSIGFVAADLGIKAAIKHAQKTGIGMVAIKNSGHYGLSGYYAEQAVKKNLITMIYTNAPPAVAPHGALKSLFGTNPVCFGTPTGSKIPFILDTSISVINRGKIRVAARNNQKIPEGVALDKSG
;
A
#
# COMPACT_ATOMS: atom_id res chain seq x y z
N MET A 1 17.91 17.04 -3.49
CA MET A 1 18.24 16.50 -2.14
C MET A 1 18.60 15.03 -2.30
N LYS A 2 19.71 14.56 -1.70
CA LYS A 2 20.09 13.13 -1.79
C LYS A 2 19.02 12.26 -1.12
N THR A 3 18.68 11.11 -1.69
CA THR A 3 17.65 10.16 -1.21
C THR A 3 17.84 9.80 0.28
N LEU A 4 19.08 9.62 0.73
CA LEU A 4 19.40 9.34 2.13
C LEU A 4 19.00 10.49 3.09
N THR A 5 19.21 11.74 2.68
CA THR A 5 18.84 12.91 3.48
C THR A 5 17.30 13.00 3.59
N LEU A 6 16.61 12.82 2.48
CA LEU A 6 15.16 12.80 2.44
C LEU A 6 14.56 11.71 3.36
N LYS A 7 15.12 10.50 3.30
CA LYS A 7 14.72 9.39 4.18
C LYS A 7 14.87 9.74 5.65
N LYS A 8 15.99 10.36 6.04
CA LYS A 8 16.22 10.78 7.43
C LYS A 8 15.16 11.78 7.89
N GLU A 9 14.81 12.74 7.05
CA GLU A 9 13.79 13.75 7.39
C GLU A 9 12.39 13.12 7.52
N ILE A 10 12.01 12.20 6.63
CA ILE A 10 10.73 11.49 6.74
C ILE A 10 10.66 10.69 8.04
N ILE A 11 11.74 10.01 8.41
CA ILE A 11 11.81 9.25 9.68
C ILE A 11 11.62 10.18 10.86
N LYS A 12 12.32 11.33 10.92
CA LYS A 12 12.16 12.33 11.98
C LYS A 12 10.70 12.83 12.07
N ILE A 13 10.08 13.10 10.92
CA ILE A 13 8.68 13.52 10.88
C ILE A 13 7.79 12.45 11.52
N PHE A 14 7.86 11.20 11.07
CA PHE A 14 7.03 10.13 11.63
C PHE A 14 7.28 9.90 13.13
N GLN A 15 8.53 10.00 13.58
CA GLN A 15 8.88 9.91 15.00
C GLN A 15 8.24 11.05 15.81
N LYS A 16 8.19 12.26 15.26
CA LYS A 16 7.51 13.42 15.86
C LYS A 16 6.00 13.18 16.07
N TYR A 17 5.42 12.34 15.21
CA TYR A 17 4.03 11.87 15.34
C TYR A 17 3.88 10.59 16.17
N GLY A 18 4.94 10.12 16.83
CA GLY A 18 4.92 9.05 17.81
C GLY A 18 5.21 7.64 17.29
N LEU A 19 5.60 7.48 16.02
CA LEU A 19 6.07 6.18 15.51
C LEU A 19 7.42 5.82 16.13
N SER A 20 7.65 4.53 16.38
CA SER A 20 8.99 4.02 16.70
C SER A 20 9.95 4.27 15.51
N LYS A 21 11.25 4.27 15.77
CA LYS A 21 12.27 4.40 14.73
C LYS A 21 12.12 3.36 13.63
N ASP A 22 11.80 2.11 13.98
CA ASP A 22 11.63 1.02 13.03
C ASP A 22 10.38 1.21 12.17
N HIS A 23 9.23 1.53 12.76
CA HIS A 23 8.00 1.81 12.03
C HIS A 23 8.15 3.03 11.12
N ALA A 24 8.82 4.07 11.59
CA ALA A 24 9.12 5.26 10.78
C ALA A 24 10.04 4.93 9.60
N SER A 25 11.06 4.07 9.82
CA SER A 25 11.99 3.63 8.76
C SER A 25 11.29 2.79 7.69
N ILE A 26 10.46 1.83 8.09
CA ILE A 26 9.64 1.01 7.17
C ILE A 26 8.76 1.93 6.32
N SER A 27 8.06 2.87 6.96
CA SER A 27 7.16 3.81 6.28
C SER A 27 7.90 4.74 5.32
N ALA A 28 9.06 5.24 5.73
CA ALA A 28 9.90 6.09 4.88
C ALA A 28 10.42 5.36 3.64
N ASN A 29 10.82 4.08 3.78
CA ASN A 29 11.26 3.26 2.66
C ASN A 29 10.16 3.09 1.61
N ALA A 30 8.94 2.78 2.03
CA ALA A 30 7.80 2.61 1.13
C ALA A 30 7.45 3.91 0.39
N LEU A 31 7.46 5.06 1.08
CA LEU A 31 7.21 6.37 0.46
C LEU A 31 8.28 6.73 -0.56
N ILE A 32 9.55 6.51 -0.24
CA ILE A 32 10.67 6.78 -1.14
C ILE A 32 10.64 5.85 -2.34
N ASN A 33 10.34 4.57 -2.14
CA ASN A 33 10.20 3.64 -3.27
C ASN A 33 9.15 4.13 -4.26
N ALA A 34 8.00 4.61 -3.78
CA ALA A 34 6.96 5.16 -4.64
C ALA A 34 7.45 6.36 -5.49
N GLU A 35 8.29 7.23 -4.92
CA GLU A 35 8.92 8.33 -5.68
C GLU A 35 9.90 7.81 -6.74
N LEU A 36 10.73 6.84 -6.38
CA LEU A 36 11.75 6.29 -7.27
C LEU A 36 11.17 5.56 -8.48
N VAL A 37 9.99 4.96 -8.34
CA VAL A 37 9.30 4.29 -9.45
C VAL A 37 8.28 5.20 -10.18
N GLY A 38 8.26 6.51 -9.87
CA GLY A 38 7.39 7.48 -10.53
C GLY A 38 5.92 7.42 -10.07
N ALA A 39 5.60 6.69 -9.01
CA ALA A 39 4.25 6.57 -8.47
C ALA A 39 3.95 7.67 -7.43
N TYR A 40 4.13 8.93 -7.80
CA TYR A 40 4.04 10.11 -6.93
C TYR A 40 2.72 10.23 -6.15
N GLY A 41 1.64 9.66 -6.67
CA GLY A 41 0.35 9.59 -5.98
C GLY A 41 0.35 8.71 -4.71
N HIS A 42 1.37 7.88 -4.50
CA HIS A 42 1.56 6.98 -3.36
C HIS A 42 2.83 7.31 -2.54
N GLY A 43 3.61 8.29 -2.98
CA GLY A 43 4.85 8.74 -2.37
C GLY A 43 4.67 9.89 -1.38
N LEU A 44 5.57 10.85 -1.43
CA LEU A 44 5.66 11.99 -0.50
C LEU A 44 4.41 12.86 -0.46
N SER A 45 3.67 12.92 -1.56
CA SER A 45 2.38 13.62 -1.62
C SER A 45 1.37 13.11 -0.57
N ARG A 46 1.60 11.92 0.00
CA ARG A 46 0.77 11.30 1.03
C ARG A 46 1.28 11.50 2.45
N LEU A 47 2.51 11.99 2.65
CA LEU A 47 3.11 12.11 3.98
C LEU A 47 2.22 12.88 4.95
N LYS A 48 1.72 14.06 4.51
CA LYS A 48 0.79 14.87 5.31
C LYS A 48 -0.47 14.08 5.71
N MET A 49 -1.05 13.32 4.78
CA MET A 49 -2.25 12.51 5.07
C MET A 49 -2.01 11.50 6.19
N TYR A 50 -0.84 10.83 6.20
CA TYR A 50 -0.52 9.89 7.29
C TYR A 50 -0.34 10.60 8.61
N CYS A 51 0.37 11.73 8.63
CA CYS A 51 0.54 12.56 9.83
C CYS A 51 -0.81 13.03 10.39
N ASP A 52 -1.69 13.55 9.52
CA ASP A 52 -3.04 13.99 9.92
C ASP A 52 -3.87 12.82 10.50
N ARG A 53 -3.76 11.62 9.94
CA ARG A 53 -4.46 10.42 10.45
C ARG A 53 -3.93 9.97 11.81
N ILE A 54 -2.64 10.10 12.05
CA ILE A 54 -2.06 9.82 13.37
C ILE A 54 -2.59 10.83 14.38
N SER A 55 -2.53 12.13 14.06
CA SER A 55 -3.04 13.20 14.94
C SER A 55 -4.53 13.03 15.28
N LYS A 56 -5.32 12.56 14.30
CA LYS A 56 -6.75 12.28 14.46
C LYS A 56 -7.04 10.91 15.13
N LYS A 57 -6.02 10.21 15.60
CA LYS A 57 -6.13 8.89 16.24
C LYS A 57 -6.75 7.79 15.35
N VAL A 58 -6.79 7.99 14.02
CA VAL A 58 -7.21 6.97 13.05
C VAL A 58 -6.11 5.94 12.84
N ILE A 59 -4.84 6.36 12.91
CA ILE A 59 -3.67 5.48 12.93
C ILE A 59 -3.11 5.45 14.35
N ASN A 60 -2.94 4.25 14.88
CA ASN A 60 -2.27 4.03 16.16
C ASN A 60 -0.74 4.06 15.96
N PRO A 61 -0.02 5.05 16.50
CA PRO A 61 1.44 5.13 16.35
C PRO A 61 2.21 4.10 17.17
N LYS A 62 1.58 3.51 18.18
CA LYS A 62 2.17 2.49 19.09
C LYS A 62 1.32 1.22 19.10
N PRO A 63 1.13 0.55 17.95
CA PRO A 63 0.22 -0.58 17.84
C PRO A 63 0.77 -1.81 18.57
N LYS A 64 -0.12 -2.59 19.17
CA LYS A 64 0.14 -3.94 19.66
C LYS A 64 -0.27 -4.93 18.57
N ILE A 65 0.55 -5.10 17.55
CA ILE A 65 0.27 -5.99 16.41
C ILE A 65 0.30 -7.44 16.89
N LYS A 66 -0.73 -8.21 16.53
CA LYS A 66 -0.84 -9.64 16.88
C LYS A 66 -0.81 -10.48 15.60
N THR A 67 0.02 -11.52 15.62
CA THR A 67 0.04 -12.51 14.55
C THR A 67 -0.46 -13.84 15.11
N LYS A 68 -1.50 -14.41 14.47
CA LYS A 68 -2.03 -15.74 14.79
C LYS A 68 -1.65 -16.70 13.65
N LYS A 69 -0.89 -17.72 13.95
CA LYS A 69 -0.64 -18.82 13.04
C LYS A 69 -1.90 -19.66 12.93
N ILE A 70 -2.38 -19.91 11.73
CA ILE A 70 -3.57 -20.72 11.44
C ILE A 70 -3.15 -22.13 11.02
N SER A 71 -2.13 -22.20 10.13
CA SER A 71 -1.51 -23.45 9.70
C SER A 71 -0.02 -23.24 9.47
N GLN A 72 0.66 -24.21 8.87
CA GLN A 72 2.07 -24.04 8.49
C GLN A 72 2.25 -22.99 7.38
N SER A 73 1.23 -22.81 6.52
CA SER A 73 1.24 -21.92 5.35
C SER A 73 0.44 -20.64 5.55
N ILE A 74 -0.37 -20.53 6.62
CA ILE A 74 -1.35 -19.44 6.77
C ILE A 74 -1.18 -18.74 8.13
N SER A 75 -1.19 -17.40 8.08
CA SER A 75 -1.27 -16.57 9.28
C SER A 75 -2.29 -15.44 9.11
N HIS A 76 -2.85 -15.01 10.25
CA HIS A 76 -3.63 -13.78 10.34
C HIS A 76 -2.87 -12.74 11.16
N ILE A 77 -2.89 -11.49 10.69
CA ILE A 77 -2.33 -10.33 11.39
C ILE A 77 -3.46 -9.39 11.77
N ASP A 78 -3.58 -9.09 13.05
CA ASP A 78 -4.35 -7.96 13.54
C ASP A 78 -3.39 -6.79 13.76
N ALA A 79 -3.46 -5.81 12.87
CA ALA A 79 -2.53 -4.69 12.85
C ALA A 79 -2.84 -3.61 13.90
N ASN A 80 -3.92 -3.74 14.67
CA ASN A 80 -4.30 -2.81 15.74
C ASN A 80 -4.29 -1.34 15.28
N ASN A 81 -4.84 -1.08 14.09
CA ASN A 81 -4.87 0.20 13.40
C ASN A 81 -3.47 0.84 13.19
N SER A 82 -2.43 0.03 13.03
CA SER A 82 -1.10 0.54 12.69
C SER A 82 -1.11 1.28 11.35
N ILE A 83 -0.06 2.06 11.12
CA ILE A 83 0.21 2.56 9.77
C ILE A 83 0.37 1.37 8.81
N GLY A 84 -0.30 1.43 7.65
CA GLY A 84 -0.42 0.29 6.75
C GLY A 84 0.91 -0.27 6.24
N PHE A 85 1.92 0.58 6.10
CA PHE A 85 3.27 0.17 5.70
C PHE A 85 3.87 -0.91 6.60
N VAL A 86 3.68 -0.79 7.91
CA VAL A 86 4.21 -1.75 8.90
C VAL A 86 3.45 -3.06 8.82
N ALA A 87 2.13 -3.01 8.71
CA ALA A 87 1.31 -4.22 8.59
C ALA A 87 1.63 -5.01 7.31
N ALA A 88 1.79 -4.30 6.19
CA ALA A 88 2.11 -4.92 4.90
C ALA A 88 3.54 -5.50 4.89
N ASP A 89 4.52 -4.82 5.49
CA ASP A 89 5.90 -5.33 5.63
C ASP A 89 5.94 -6.62 6.47
N LEU A 90 5.22 -6.65 7.58
CA LEU A 90 5.08 -7.86 8.40
C LEU A 90 4.39 -8.98 7.64
N GLY A 91 3.32 -8.64 6.89
CA GLY A 91 2.56 -9.62 6.11
C GLY A 91 3.38 -10.27 5.02
N ILE A 92 4.08 -9.48 4.20
CA ILE A 92 4.88 -10.05 3.11
C ILE A 92 6.04 -10.89 3.64
N LYS A 93 6.72 -10.45 4.71
CA LYS A 93 7.79 -11.22 5.35
C LYS A 93 7.28 -12.56 5.90
N ALA A 94 6.11 -12.58 6.52
CA ALA A 94 5.49 -13.80 7.00
C ALA A 94 5.09 -14.73 5.85
N ALA A 95 4.48 -14.20 4.77
CA ALA A 95 4.10 -14.98 3.60
C ALA A 95 5.33 -15.60 2.92
N ILE A 96 6.42 -14.84 2.73
CA ILE A 96 7.69 -15.34 2.20
C ILE A 96 8.21 -16.51 3.07
N LYS A 97 8.25 -16.32 4.39
CA LYS A 97 8.73 -17.37 5.32
C LYS A 97 7.89 -18.64 5.23
N HIS A 98 6.57 -18.51 5.12
CA HIS A 98 5.68 -19.65 4.92
C HIS A 98 5.96 -20.34 3.58
N ALA A 99 6.00 -19.57 2.48
CA ALA A 99 6.22 -20.11 1.14
C ALA A 99 7.56 -20.86 1.01
N GLN A 100 8.63 -20.32 1.58
CA GLN A 100 9.93 -20.97 1.61
C GLN A 100 9.93 -22.29 2.37
N LYS A 101 9.04 -22.45 3.36
CA LYS A 101 8.96 -23.69 4.17
C LYS A 101 8.02 -24.74 3.57
N THR A 102 6.93 -24.30 2.94
CA THR A 102 5.80 -25.19 2.57
C THR A 102 5.39 -25.09 1.10
N GLY A 103 6.13 -24.31 0.29
CA GLY A 103 5.81 -24.09 -1.12
C GLY A 103 4.76 -22.98 -1.35
N ILE A 104 3.93 -22.66 -0.36
CA ILE A 104 2.92 -21.60 -0.42
C ILE A 104 2.85 -20.85 0.90
N GLY A 105 2.55 -19.54 0.85
CA GLY A 105 2.34 -18.71 2.04
C GLY A 105 1.19 -17.73 1.84
N MET A 106 0.26 -17.71 2.78
CA MET A 106 -0.87 -16.77 2.79
C MET A 106 -0.94 -16.00 4.09
N VAL A 107 -1.14 -14.69 4.01
CA VAL A 107 -1.35 -13.83 5.18
C VAL A 107 -2.55 -12.93 4.96
N ALA A 108 -3.53 -13.02 5.85
CA ALA A 108 -4.65 -12.10 5.91
C ALA A 108 -4.39 -11.03 6.98
N ILE A 109 -4.62 -9.76 6.63
CA ILE A 109 -4.35 -8.62 7.51
C ILE A 109 -5.65 -7.85 7.74
N LYS A 110 -5.98 -7.59 9.01
CA LYS A 110 -7.12 -6.75 9.40
C LYS A 110 -6.69 -5.58 10.27
N ASN A 111 -7.57 -4.60 10.45
CA ASN A 111 -7.32 -3.40 11.25
C ASN A 111 -6.04 -2.68 10.82
N SER A 112 -5.89 -2.51 9.50
CA SER A 112 -4.77 -1.82 8.85
C SER A 112 -5.28 -0.65 8.01
N GLY A 113 -4.40 0.27 7.69
CA GLY A 113 -4.68 1.42 6.84
C GLY A 113 -4.04 1.31 5.46
N HIS A 114 -4.06 2.41 4.72
CA HIS A 114 -3.38 2.54 3.44
C HIS A 114 -1.89 2.24 3.58
N TYR A 115 -1.32 1.45 2.67
CA TYR A 115 0.06 0.93 2.74
C TYR A 115 0.95 1.30 1.53
N GLY A 116 0.50 2.25 0.70
CA GLY A 116 1.26 2.70 -0.47
C GLY A 116 1.07 1.79 -1.68
N LEU A 117 2.17 1.43 -2.34
CA LEU A 117 2.20 0.56 -3.50
C LEU A 117 2.28 -0.91 -3.11
N SER A 118 1.43 -1.75 -3.69
CA SER A 118 1.52 -3.20 -3.52
C SER A 118 2.79 -3.77 -4.17
N GLY A 119 3.20 -3.20 -5.29
CA GLY A 119 4.42 -3.59 -6.02
C GLY A 119 5.70 -3.54 -5.18
N TYR A 120 5.79 -2.60 -4.22
CA TYR A 120 6.91 -2.52 -3.28
C TYR A 120 7.06 -3.78 -2.42
N TYR A 121 5.95 -4.38 -2.01
CA TYR A 121 5.96 -5.62 -1.23
C TYR A 121 6.11 -6.83 -2.15
N ALA A 122 5.48 -6.81 -3.32
CA ALA A 122 5.61 -7.87 -4.31
C ALA A 122 7.07 -8.08 -4.71
N GLU A 123 7.82 -7.00 -4.92
CA GLU A 123 9.25 -7.06 -5.25
C GLU A 123 10.08 -7.79 -4.20
N GLN A 124 9.70 -7.72 -2.92
CA GLN A 124 10.40 -8.43 -1.85
C GLN A 124 10.26 -9.95 -1.98
N ALA A 125 9.10 -10.45 -2.39
CA ALA A 125 8.87 -11.87 -2.62
C ALA A 125 9.56 -12.34 -3.92
N VAL A 126 9.46 -11.55 -4.98
CA VAL A 126 10.10 -11.85 -6.27
C VAL A 126 11.62 -11.95 -6.13
N LYS A 127 12.26 -11.08 -5.33
CA LYS A 127 13.70 -11.18 -4.99
C LYS A 127 14.07 -12.46 -4.23
N LYS A 128 13.09 -13.21 -3.73
CA LYS A 128 13.26 -14.54 -3.11
C LYS A 128 12.81 -15.66 -4.04
N ASN A 129 12.70 -15.37 -5.33
CA ASN A 129 12.26 -16.31 -6.38
C ASN A 129 10.86 -16.89 -6.15
N LEU A 130 9.94 -16.06 -5.66
CA LEU A 130 8.55 -16.42 -5.39
C LEU A 130 7.61 -15.66 -6.30
N ILE A 131 6.57 -16.31 -6.78
CA ILE A 131 5.39 -15.65 -7.36
C ILE A 131 4.58 -15.08 -6.20
N THR A 132 4.03 -13.87 -6.38
CA THR A 132 3.24 -13.21 -5.34
C THR A 132 1.98 -12.57 -5.89
N MET A 133 0.91 -12.63 -5.10
CA MET A 133 -0.34 -11.94 -5.36
C MET A 133 -0.72 -11.15 -4.10
N ILE A 134 -1.12 -9.88 -4.28
CA ILE A 134 -1.55 -9.02 -3.19
C ILE A 134 -2.88 -8.41 -3.57
N TYR A 135 -3.85 -8.55 -2.67
CA TYR A 135 -5.21 -8.01 -2.82
C TYR A 135 -5.53 -7.10 -1.65
N THR A 136 -6.29 -6.06 -1.91
CA THR A 136 -6.82 -5.22 -0.83
C THR A 136 -8.15 -4.60 -1.25
N ASN A 137 -8.99 -4.34 -0.25
CA ASN A 137 -10.18 -3.52 -0.42
C ASN A 137 -9.82 -2.03 -0.27
N ALA A 138 -10.70 -1.18 -0.79
CA ALA A 138 -10.60 0.27 -0.64
C ALA A 138 -11.98 0.86 -0.30
N PRO A 139 -12.05 2.06 0.30
CA PRO A 139 -13.32 2.73 0.56
C PRO A 139 -14.12 2.95 -0.74
N PRO A 140 -15.46 3.01 -0.67
CA PRO A 140 -16.32 3.24 -1.81
C PRO A 140 -15.87 4.43 -2.67
N ALA A 141 -15.71 4.19 -3.97
CA ALA A 141 -15.20 5.15 -4.94
C ALA A 141 -15.72 4.92 -6.36
N VAL A 142 -16.27 3.74 -6.63
CA VAL A 142 -16.72 3.29 -7.94
C VAL A 142 -18.21 2.97 -7.84
N ALA A 143 -19.01 3.56 -8.71
CA ALA A 143 -20.42 3.20 -8.85
C ALA A 143 -20.55 1.88 -9.63
N PRO A 144 -21.48 0.99 -9.26
CA PRO A 144 -21.88 -0.11 -10.12
C PRO A 144 -22.41 0.39 -11.47
N HIS A 145 -22.38 -0.47 -12.48
CA HIS A 145 -22.98 -0.13 -13.78
C HIS A 145 -24.44 0.28 -13.61
N GLY A 146 -24.83 1.41 -14.20
CA GLY A 146 -26.18 1.98 -14.10
C GLY A 146 -26.49 2.67 -12.77
N ALA A 147 -25.55 2.79 -11.84
CA ALA A 147 -25.76 3.46 -10.55
C ALA A 147 -25.03 4.81 -10.50
N LEU A 148 -25.58 5.76 -9.72
CA LEU A 148 -24.99 7.07 -9.49
C LEU A 148 -24.13 7.13 -8.22
N LYS A 149 -24.39 6.25 -7.25
CA LYS A 149 -23.69 6.25 -5.95
C LYS A 149 -22.54 5.24 -5.94
N SER A 150 -21.42 5.66 -5.41
CA SER A 150 -20.29 4.76 -5.21
C SER A 150 -20.60 3.67 -4.18
N LEU A 151 -20.32 2.41 -4.54
CA LEU A 151 -20.46 1.23 -3.69
C LEU A 151 -19.14 0.47 -3.58
N PHE A 152 -18.45 0.26 -4.70
CA PHE A 152 -17.20 -0.49 -4.72
C PHE A 152 -15.98 0.40 -4.45
N GLY A 153 -14.95 -0.18 -3.86
CA GLY A 153 -13.62 0.42 -3.82
C GLY A 153 -12.86 0.24 -5.15
N THR A 154 -11.74 0.92 -5.28
CA THR A 154 -10.82 0.72 -6.41
C THR A 154 -10.06 -0.61 -6.33
N ASN A 155 -10.08 -1.27 -5.19
CA ASN A 155 -9.65 -2.63 -4.85
C ASN A 155 -8.43 -3.09 -5.66
N PRO A 156 -7.24 -2.53 -5.43
CA PRO A 156 -6.06 -2.85 -6.21
C PRO A 156 -5.67 -4.32 -6.11
N VAL A 157 -5.12 -4.81 -7.21
CA VAL A 157 -4.56 -6.16 -7.34
C VAL A 157 -3.11 -6.00 -7.78
N CYS A 158 -2.23 -6.76 -7.14
CA CYS A 158 -0.84 -6.83 -7.57
C CYS A 158 -0.46 -8.29 -7.84
N PHE A 159 0.26 -8.49 -8.94
CA PHE A 159 0.90 -9.75 -9.31
C PHE A 159 2.37 -9.49 -9.55
N GLY A 160 3.23 -10.31 -8.95
CA GLY A 160 4.66 -10.24 -9.16
C GLY A 160 5.25 -11.63 -9.43
N THR A 161 6.16 -11.71 -10.40
CA THR A 161 6.86 -12.97 -10.70
C THR A 161 8.31 -12.70 -11.12
N PRO A 162 9.24 -13.60 -10.77
CA PRO A 162 10.56 -13.62 -11.37
C PRO A 162 10.45 -13.78 -12.88
N THR A 163 11.44 -13.25 -13.59
CA THR A 163 11.62 -13.47 -15.03
C THR A 163 12.99 -14.08 -15.27
N GLY A 164 13.29 -14.46 -16.48
CA GLY A 164 14.65 -14.88 -16.85
C GLY A 164 15.68 -13.75 -16.87
N SER A 165 15.30 -12.51 -16.47
CA SER A 165 16.15 -11.33 -16.46
C SER A 165 16.30 -10.73 -15.05
N LYS A 166 17.13 -9.69 -14.93
CA LYS A 166 17.30 -8.91 -13.68
C LYS A 166 16.06 -8.08 -13.34
N ILE A 167 15.17 -7.82 -14.31
CA ILE A 167 13.96 -7.00 -14.11
C ILE A 167 12.78 -7.95 -13.91
N PRO A 168 12.14 -7.95 -12.73
CA PRO A 168 10.96 -8.77 -12.48
C PRO A 168 9.74 -8.22 -13.25
N PHE A 169 8.75 -9.07 -13.48
CA PHE A 169 7.44 -8.60 -13.88
C PHE A 169 6.61 -8.28 -12.63
N ILE A 170 6.13 -7.03 -12.54
CA ILE A 170 5.24 -6.59 -11.46
C ILE A 170 4.10 -5.80 -12.07
N LEU A 171 2.88 -6.31 -11.93
CA LEU A 171 1.63 -5.62 -12.23
C LEU A 171 1.04 -5.12 -10.90
N ASP A 172 0.90 -3.81 -10.72
CA ASP A 172 0.22 -3.20 -9.57
C ASP A 172 -0.81 -2.21 -10.08
N THR A 173 -2.07 -2.57 -10.03
CA THR A 173 -3.15 -1.79 -10.66
C THR A 173 -4.42 -1.80 -9.82
N SER A 174 -5.19 -0.71 -9.92
CA SER A 174 -6.59 -0.72 -9.47
C SER A 174 -7.45 -1.48 -10.47
N ILE A 175 -8.52 -2.15 -10.00
CA ILE A 175 -9.51 -2.77 -10.91
C ILE A 175 -10.55 -1.77 -11.44
N SER A 176 -10.44 -0.50 -11.06
CA SER A 176 -11.20 0.62 -11.64
C SER A 176 -10.45 1.25 -12.82
N VAL A 177 -11.19 1.85 -13.74
CA VAL A 177 -10.61 2.51 -14.93
C VAL A 177 -9.59 3.59 -14.56
N ILE A 178 -9.86 4.32 -13.48
CA ILE A 178 -8.95 5.35 -12.95
C ILE A 178 -8.90 5.29 -11.44
N ASN A 179 -7.74 5.58 -10.84
CA ASN A 179 -7.65 5.73 -9.41
C ASN A 179 -7.82 7.20 -8.96
N ARG A 180 -8.28 7.40 -7.72
CA ARG A 180 -8.47 8.74 -7.14
C ARG A 180 -7.21 9.60 -7.13
N GLY A 181 -6.03 8.99 -7.10
CA GLY A 181 -4.75 9.69 -7.12
C GLY A 181 -4.56 10.47 -8.41
N LYS A 182 -4.82 9.83 -9.55
CA LYS A 182 -4.73 10.46 -10.89
C LYS A 182 -5.72 11.62 -11.03
N ILE A 183 -6.97 11.44 -10.58
CA ILE A 183 -7.99 12.53 -10.59
C ILE A 183 -7.52 13.72 -9.76
N ARG A 184 -6.98 13.49 -8.57
CA ARG A 184 -6.46 14.57 -7.69
C ARG A 184 -5.26 15.28 -8.30
N VAL A 185 -4.37 14.58 -8.98
CA VAL A 185 -3.23 15.19 -9.67
C VAL A 185 -3.73 16.06 -10.82
N ALA A 186 -4.64 15.55 -11.65
CA ALA A 186 -5.26 16.33 -12.72
C ALA A 186 -5.93 17.61 -12.18
N ALA A 187 -6.73 17.51 -11.12
CA ALA A 187 -7.38 18.65 -10.49
C ALA A 187 -6.38 19.71 -9.95
N ARG A 188 -5.27 19.27 -9.34
CA ARG A 188 -4.22 20.20 -8.87
C ARG A 188 -3.52 20.94 -10.00
N ASN A 189 -3.40 20.28 -11.16
CA ASN A 189 -2.72 20.80 -12.33
C ASN A 189 -3.68 21.50 -13.30
N ASN A 190 -4.96 21.69 -12.93
CA ASN A 190 -6.02 22.19 -13.82
C ASN A 190 -6.12 21.41 -15.15
N GLN A 191 -5.85 20.12 -15.12
CA GLN A 191 -5.93 19.23 -16.27
C GLN A 191 -7.28 18.53 -16.31
N LYS A 192 -7.84 18.35 -17.51
CA LYS A 192 -9.02 17.52 -17.73
C LYS A 192 -8.66 16.05 -17.51
N ILE A 193 -9.59 15.27 -16.95
CA ILE A 193 -9.52 13.82 -16.97
C ILE A 193 -10.14 13.29 -18.27
N PRO A 194 -9.75 12.09 -18.74
CA PRO A 194 -10.39 11.48 -19.91
C PRO A 194 -11.90 11.29 -19.71
N GLU A 195 -12.64 11.32 -20.80
CA GLU A 195 -14.07 10.99 -20.77
C GLU A 195 -14.31 9.52 -20.38
N GLY A 196 -15.44 9.23 -19.76
CA GLY A 196 -15.84 7.87 -19.37
C GLY A 196 -15.13 7.30 -18.14
N VAL A 197 -14.22 8.07 -17.48
CA VAL A 197 -13.49 7.56 -16.29
C VAL A 197 -14.10 7.96 -14.95
N ALA A 198 -15.06 8.87 -14.96
CA ALA A 198 -15.78 9.33 -13.76
C ALA A 198 -17.20 9.75 -14.16
N LEU A 199 -18.12 9.66 -13.19
CA LEU A 199 -19.46 10.17 -13.31
C LEU A 199 -19.56 11.54 -12.67
N ASP A 200 -20.36 12.41 -13.24
CA ASP A 200 -20.82 13.64 -12.60
C ASP A 200 -22.06 13.39 -11.72
N LYS A 201 -22.76 14.46 -11.32
CA LYS A 201 -23.95 14.34 -10.46
C LYS A 201 -25.16 13.75 -11.17
N SER A 202 -25.17 13.78 -12.49
CA SER A 202 -26.26 13.25 -13.33
C SER A 202 -26.01 11.83 -13.83
N GLY A 203 -24.79 11.32 -13.73
CA GLY A 203 -24.38 9.96 -14.14
C GLY A 203 -23.55 9.97 -15.41
#